data_deacc271891bc8bc21f8275287ff112d
#
_entry.id   deacc271891bc8bc21f8275287ff112d
#
_cell.length_a   1.000
_cell.length_b   1.000
_cell.length_c   1.000
_cell.angle_alpha   90.00
_cell.angle_beta   90.00
_cell.angle_gamma   90.00
#
_symmetry.space_group_name_H-M   'P 1'
#
loop_
_entity.id
_entity.type
_entity.pdbx_description
1 polymer ?
#
loop_
_entity_poly.entity_id
_entity_poly.type
_entity_poly.pdbx_seq_one_letter_code
_entity_poly.pdbx_strand_id
1 'polypeptide(L)'
;MVSPYRPLPPLGTLRTFEAVARHLSFTMAAADLALTQSAVSHQIRALEDHLGALLFQRQHRVIAMTPEGRTLLEGVRAGLDSILLASERIRSQHRVGVLTIASPAAFAIWWLVPRLGRFAALHPEIEVRIATIDGREPDLLRDGIDVAVVKRPPKAAARNPLEMPLLSEVVFPVCSPSLLNGATTLRNSAELTKHALIECDAAEAEDREFGWSTWLPRLGLGAASPPRHLRFSQFGPALSAAVDGLGIALGRSPMVDAELAAGRLIRPLPKRVAAKASQVFALTWRDARSVRDDQRIAAFREFSLDEACGCELAAGPCGMPASERDARTQLAWMAGRATRRRMAAAMSGSARQLAAE
;
A
#
# COMPACT_ATOMS: atom_id res chain seq x y z
N MET A 1 23.47 31.54 -16.05
CA MET A 1 23.30 30.64 -14.89
C MET A 1 24.06 29.35 -15.14
N VAL A 2 24.99 28.97 -14.26
CA VAL A 2 25.74 27.69 -14.37
C VAL A 2 24.81 26.59 -13.87
N SER A 3 24.67 25.50 -14.64
CA SER A 3 23.84 24.34 -14.23
C SER A 3 24.32 23.78 -12.91
N PRO A 4 23.43 23.51 -11.93
CA PRO A 4 23.78 22.88 -10.67
C PRO A 4 24.29 21.44 -10.84
N TYR A 5 24.06 20.83 -12.02
CA TYR A 5 24.47 19.47 -12.37
C TYR A 5 25.81 19.39 -13.09
N ARG A 6 26.55 20.52 -13.22
CA ARG A 6 27.87 20.54 -13.87
C ARG A 6 28.91 19.56 -13.27
N PRO A 7 28.91 19.29 -11.96
CA PRO A 7 29.81 18.31 -11.38
C PRO A 7 29.38 16.85 -11.52
N LEU A 8 28.24 16.56 -12.16
CA LEU A 8 27.85 15.16 -12.38
C LEU A 8 28.71 14.52 -13.46
N PRO A 9 29.07 13.23 -13.30
CA PRO A 9 29.70 12.47 -14.38
C PRO A 9 28.76 12.34 -15.59
N PRO A 10 29.30 12.08 -16.78
CA PRO A 10 28.48 11.82 -17.95
C PRO A 10 27.50 10.67 -17.70
N LEU A 11 26.21 10.86 -17.99
CA LEU A 11 25.17 9.84 -17.69
C LEU A 11 25.43 8.49 -18.36
N GLY A 12 26.08 8.48 -19.53
CA GLY A 12 26.48 7.24 -20.19
C GLY A 12 27.45 6.40 -19.38
N THR A 13 28.39 7.03 -18.68
CA THR A 13 29.37 6.32 -17.83
C THR A 13 28.71 5.72 -16.59
N LEU A 14 27.66 6.37 -16.05
CA LEU A 14 26.91 5.84 -14.91
C LEU A 14 26.11 4.58 -15.29
N ARG A 15 25.54 4.54 -16.49
CA ARG A 15 24.85 3.35 -17.01
C ARG A 15 25.84 2.20 -17.23
N THR A 16 27.03 2.51 -17.74
CA THR A 16 28.10 1.51 -17.92
C THR A 16 28.60 0.98 -16.59
N PHE A 17 28.75 1.85 -15.60
CA PHE A 17 29.12 1.46 -14.25
C PHE A 17 28.09 0.51 -13.61
N GLU A 18 26.80 0.82 -13.74
CA GLU A 18 25.71 -0.07 -13.24
C GLU A 18 25.79 -1.45 -13.89
N ALA A 19 25.96 -1.52 -15.21
CA ALA A 19 26.05 -2.80 -15.91
C ALA A 19 27.29 -3.62 -15.48
N VAL A 20 28.46 -3.00 -15.31
CA VAL A 20 29.66 -3.68 -14.79
C VAL A 20 29.43 -4.14 -13.35
N ALA A 21 28.79 -3.33 -12.52
CA ALA A 21 28.46 -3.67 -11.13
C ALA A 21 27.50 -4.86 -11.02
N ARG A 22 26.52 -4.94 -11.92
CA ARG A 22 25.53 -6.02 -11.97
C ARG A 22 26.14 -7.35 -12.43
N HIS A 23 26.99 -7.32 -13.43
CA HIS A 23 27.60 -8.52 -14.00
C HIS A 23 28.95 -8.91 -13.34
N LEU A 24 29.57 -7.99 -12.62
CA LEU A 24 30.96 -8.12 -12.14
C LEU A 24 31.92 -8.60 -13.25
N SER A 25 31.64 -8.18 -14.48
CA SER A 25 32.36 -8.58 -15.70
C SER A 25 32.29 -7.49 -16.77
N PHE A 26 33.41 -6.97 -17.20
CA PHE A 26 33.47 -6.00 -18.29
C PHE A 26 33.00 -6.57 -19.62
N THR A 27 33.26 -7.84 -19.88
CA THR A 27 32.83 -8.52 -21.11
C THR A 27 31.32 -8.70 -21.16
N MET A 28 30.71 -9.14 -20.05
CA MET A 28 29.27 -9.32 -19.96
C MET A 28 28.55 -7.96 -20.01
N ALA A 29 29.06 -6.95 -19.33
CA ALA A 29 28.52 -5.59 -19.40
C ALA A 29 28.62 -5.01 -20.81
N ALA A 30 29.71 -5.29 -21.54
CA ALA A 30 29.85 -4.85 -22.93
C ALA A 30 28.81 -5.50 -23.85
N ALA A 31 28.57 -6.81 -23.70
CA ALA A 31 27.52 -7.51 -24.44
C ALA A 31 26.13 -6.94 -24.16
N ASP A 32 25.82 -6.71 -22.88
CA ASP A 32 24.53 -6.16 -22.42
C ASP A 32 24.25 -4.74 -22.96
N LEU A 33 25.31 -3.92 -23.08
CA LEU A 33 25.20 -2.53 -23.56
C LEU A 33 25.40 -2.39 -25.08
N ALA A 34 25.64 -3.47 -25.79
CA ALA A 34 26.05 -3.46 -27.20
C ALA A 34 27.29 -2.57 -27.47
N LEU A 35 28.28 -2.66 -26.55
CA LEU A 35 29.54 -1.93 -26.63
C LEU A 35 30.71 -2.92 -26.75
N THR A 36 31.89 -2.41 -27.08
CA THR A 36 33.14 -3.18 -26.97
C THR A 36 33.66 -3.17 -25.52
N GLN A 37 34.35 -4.23 -25.11
CA GLN A 37 34.99 -4.28 -23.78
C GLN A 37 35.98 -3.12 -23.55
N SER A 38 36.68 -2.68 -24.59
CA SER A 38 37.56 -1.52 -24.51
C SER A 38 36.82 -0.23 -24.23
N ALA A 39 35.66 -0.02 -24.87
CA ALA A 39 34.80 1.15 -24.63
C ALA A 39 34.28 1.15 -23.18
N VAL A 40 33.79 0.01 -22.69
CA VAL A 40 33.36 -0.13 -21.29
C VAL A 40 34.49 0.18 -20.33
N SER A 41 35.70 -0.38 -20.57
CA SER A 41 36.88 -0.12 -19.73
C SER A 41 37.29 1.35 -19.74
N HIS A 42 37.20 2.01 -20.91
CA HIS A 42 37.49 3.44 -21.01
C HIS A 42 36.47 4.30 -20.26
N GLN A 43 35.19 3.98 -20.36
CA GLN A 43 34.13 4.71 -19.64
C GLN A 43 34.26 4.54 -18.11
N ILE A 44 34.60 3.36 -17.62
CA ILE A 44 34.81 3.14 -16.19
C ILE A 44 36.02 3.94 -15.70
N ARG A 45 37.15 3.93 -16.42
CA ARG A 45 38.32 4.76 -16.06
C ARG A 45 37.98 6.24 -16.03
N ALA A 46 37.30 6.75 -17.06
CA ALA A 46 36.89 8.14 -17.08
C ALA A 46 35.96 8.52 -15.90
N LEU A 47 35.14 7.59 -15.43
CA LEU A 47 34.31 7.78 -14.24
C LEU A 47 35.15 7.77 -12.95
N GLU A 48 36.08 6.84 -12.83
CA GLU A 48 37.03 6.75 -11.70
C GLU A 48 37.93 8.00 -11.62
N ASP A 49 38.45 8.46 -12.75
CA ASP A 49 39.24 9.71 -12.87
C ASP A 49 38.41 10.93 -12.46
N HIS A 50 37.14 10.99 -12.88
CA HIS A 50 36.23 12.09 -12.51
C HIS A 50 35.94 12.15 -11.01
N LEU A 51 35.83 10.97 -10.38
CA LEU A 51 35.52 10.86 -8.94
C LEU A 51 36.78 10.84 -8.06
N GLY A 52 37.95 10.63 -8.64
CA GLY A 52 39.20 10.49 -7.91
C GLY A 52 39.29 9.22 -7.04
N ALA A 53 38.48 8.19 -7.38
CA ALA A 53 38.39 6.95 -6.62
C ALA A 53 38.20 5.74 -7.53
N LEU A 54 38.82 4.60 -7.19
CA LEU A 54 38.58 3.33 -7.87
C LEU A 54 37.20 2.77 -7.44
N LEU A 55 36.41 2.33 -8.38
CA LEU A 55 35.10 1.74 -8.15
C LEU A 55 35.14 0.21 -8.19
N PHE A 56 36.14 -0.33 -8.91
CA PHE A 56 36.41 -1.76 -9.01
C PHE A 56 37.85 -2.07 -8.72
N GLN A 57 38.10 -3.24 -8.14
CA GLN A 57 39.43 -3.79 -7.93
C GLN A 57 39.51 -5.21 -8.49
N ARG A 58 40.68 -5.58 -8.98
CA ARG A 58 40.96 -6.94 -9.46
C ARG A 58 41.57 -7.76 -8.32
N GLN A 59 40.86 -8.81 -7.93
CA GLN A 59 41.39 -9.82 -7.00
C GLN A 59 41.52 -11.16 -7.73
N HIS A 60 42.76 -11.60 -8.00
CA HIS A 60 43.07 -12.93 -8.57
C HIS A 60 42.18 -13.39 -9.75
N ARG A 61 41.94 -12.60 -10.77
CA ARG A 61 41.04 -12.84 -11.92
C ARG A 61 39.54 -12.56 -11.69
N VAL A 62 39.15 -12.15 -10.51
CA VAL A 62 37.80 -11.74 -10.19
C VAL A 62 37.73 -10.23 -10.04
N ILE A 63 36.65 -9.64 -10.55
CA ILE A 63 36.36 -8.22 -10.36
C ILE A 63 35.51 -8.08 -9.10
N ALA A 64 35.96 -7.28 -8.16
CA ALA A 64 35.22 -6.94 -6.95
C ALA A 64 34.98 -5.43 -6.91
N MET A 65 33.85 -5.05 -6.34
CA MET A 65 33.47 -3.65 -6.14
C MET A 65 34.12 -3.10 -4.87
N THR A 66 34.64 -1.88 -4.94
CA THR A 66 35.17 -1.16 -3.77
C THR A 66 34.07 -0.65 -2.85
N PRO A 67 34.33 -0.19 -1.62
CA PRO A 67 33.37 0.52 -0.79
C PRO A 67 32.78 1.75 -1.50
N GLU A 68 33.63 2.53 -2.18
CA GLU A 68 33.25 3.71 -2.97
C GLU A 68 32.31 3.32 -4.12
N GLY A 69 32.61 2.19 -4.80
CA GLY A 69 31.74 1.63 -5.82
C GLY A 69 30.36 1.26 -5.28
N ARG A 70 30.27 0.66 -4.09
CA ARG A 70 28.97 0.34 -3.46
C ARG A 70 28.16 1.58 -3.15
N THR A 71 28.78 2.60 -2.57
CA THR A 71 28.14 3.88 -2.28
C THR A 71 27.61 4.54 -3.54
N LEU A 72 28.41 4.58 -4.61
CA LEU A 72 27.97 5.14 -5.88
C LEU A 72 26.82 4.33 -6.51
N LEU A 73 26.87 2.98 -6.41
CA LEU A 73 25.86 2.11 -7.02
C LEU A 73 24.47 2.37 -6.45
N GLU A 74 24.33 2.58 -5.15
CA GLU A 74 23.05 2.93 -4.51
C GLU A 74 22.48 4.23 -5.10
N GLY A 75 23.30 5.27 -5.20
CA GLY A 75 22.88 6.55 -5.78
C GLY A 75 22.57 6.46 -7.28
N VAL A 76 23.37 5.71 -8.04
CA VAL A 76 23.16 5.52 -9.49
C VAL A 76 21.87 4.76 -9.76
N ARG A 77 21.61 3.67 -9.05
CA ARG A 77 20.36 2.91 -9.19
C ARG A 77 19.14 3.77 -8.89
N ALA A 78 19.13 4.46 -7.75
CA ALA A 78 18.03 5.35 -7.39
C ALA A 78 17.80 6.45 -8.45
N GLY A 79 18.87 7.01 -9.04
CA GLY A 79 18.81 8.00 -10.11
C GLY A 79 18.27 7.42 -11.41
N LEU A 80 18.76 6.27 -11.85
CA LEU A 80 18.31 5.59 -13.07
C LEU A 80 16.84 5.15 -12.96
N ASP A 81 16.44 4.60 -11.82
CA ASP A 81 15.04 4.25 -11.54
C ASP A 81 14.13 5.48 -11.62
N SER A 82 14.57 6.62 -11.08
CA SER A 82 13.82 7.87 -11.16
C SER A 82 13.64 8.35 -12.61
N ILE A 83 14.69 8.24 -13.44
CA ILE A 83 14.63 8.60 -14.87
C ILE A 83 13.72 7.62 -15.63
N LEU A 84 13.82 6.31 -15.34
CA LEU A 84 12.98 5.28 -15.94
C LEU A 84 11.50 5.56 -15.65
N LEU A 85 11.16 5.78 -14.37
CA LEU A 85 9.81 6.13 -13.94
C LEU A 85 9.29 7.40 -14.61
N ALA A 86 10.12 8.45 -14.72
CA ALA A 86 9.74 9.68 -15.42
C ALA A 86 9.48 9.42 -16.92
N SER A 87 10.29 8.58 -17.56
CA SER A 87 10.14 8.22 -18.98
C SER A 87 8.88 7.36 -19.20
N GLU A 88 8.60 6.43 -18.31
CA GLU A 88 7.37 5.64 -18.33
C GLU A 88 6.12 6.50 -18.14
N ARG A 89 6.20 7.54 -17.31
CA ARG A 89 5.12 8.53 -17.16
C ARG A 89 4.81 9.27 -18.45
N ILE A 90 5.84 9.77 -19.14
CA ILE A 90 5.65 10.43 -20.43
C ILE A 90 4.98 9.48 -21.42
N ARG A 91 5.37 8.20 -21.41
CA ARG A 91 4.76 7.16 -22.25
C ARG A 91 3.35 6.80 -21.80
N SER A 92 3.07 6.77 -20.48
CA SER A 92 1.77 6.43 -19.92
C SER A 92 0.79 7.59 -19.95
N GLN A 93 1.24 8.84 -19.96
CA GLN A 93 0.36 9.99 -20.24
C GLN A 93 -0.30 9.90 -21.63
N HIS A 94 0.23 9.10 -22.53
CA HIS A 94 -0.40 8.75 -23.82
C HIS A 94 -1.22 7.44 -23.77
N ARG A 95 -1.20 6.67 -22.68
CA ARG A 95 -2.14 5.58 -22.44
C ARG A 95 -3.36 6.13 -21.71
N VAL A 96 -4.30 6.65 -22.48
CA VAL A 96 -5.64 6.96 -22.00
C VAL A 96 -6.20 5.72 -21.32
N GLY A 97 -6.40 5.76 -19.99
CA GLY A 97 -7.09 4.70 -19.28
C GLY A 97 -6.39 4.05 -18.08
N VAL A 98 -5.06 4.22 -17.85
CA VAL A 98 -4.38 3.59 -16.70
C VAL A 98 -4.49 4.45 -15.44
N LEU A 99 -5.03 3.89 -14.36
CA LEU A 99 -5.09 4.49 -13.01
C LEU A 99 -4.08 3.78 -12.09
N THR A 100 -3.04 4.49 -11.66
CA THR A 100 -2.04 3.97 -10.72
C THR A 100 -2.41 4.32 -9.29
N ILE A 101 -2.68 3.28 -8.49
CA ILE A 101 -3.06 3.40 -7.08
C ILE A 101 -1.93 2.87 -6.22
N ALA A 102 -1.36 3.71 -5.35
CA ALA A 102 -0.43 3.25 -4.32
C ALA A 102 -1.19 2.90 -3.03
N SER A 103 -0.78 1.84 -2.36
CA SER A 103 -1.45 1.38 -1.15
C SER A 103 -0.50 0.59 -0.25
N PRO A 104 -0.66 0.64 1.08
CA PRO A 104 -0.02 -0.33 1.96
C PRO A 104 -0.40 -1.75 1.53
N ALA A 105 0.59 -2.66 1.50
CA ALA A 105 0.41 -4.01 0.96
C ALA A 105 -0.79 -4.75 1.60
N ALA A 106 -0.93 -4.66 2.92
CA ALA A 106 -2.03 -5.31 3.63
C ALA A 106 -3.40 -4.73 3.23
N PHE A 107 -3.53 -3.41 3.07
CA PHE A 107 -4.77 -2.79 2.62
C PHE A 107 -5.09 -3.18 1.17
N ALA A 108 -4.08 -3.22 0.30
CA ALA A 108 -4.26 -3.69 -1.06
C ALA A 108 -4.84 -5.11 -1.09
N ILE A 109 -4.21 -6.06 -0.39
CA ILE A 109 -4.58 -7.48 -0.43
C ILE A 109 -5.95 -7.73 0.22
N TRP A 110 -6.19 -7.18 1.41
CA TRP A 110 -7.34 -7.57 2.22
C TRP A 110 -8.57 -6.69 2.04
N TRP A 111 -8.39 -5.45 1.54
CA TRP A 111 -9.53 -4.56 1.32
C TRP A 111 -9.75 -4.21 -0.15
N LEU A 112 -8.70 -3.80 -0.88
CA LEU A 112 -8.85 -3.27 -2.23
C LEU A 112 -9.05 -4.37 -3.27
N VAL A 113 -8.14 -5.35 -3.34
CA VAL A 113 -8.16 -6.43 -4.36
C VAL A 113 -9.50 -7.19 -4.40
N PRO A 114 -10.12 -7.58 -3.27
CA PRO A 114 -11.44 -8.24 -3.31
C PRO A 114 -12.55 -7.41 -3.96
N ARG A 115 -12.37 -6.09 -4.08
CA ARG A 115 -13.34 -5.13 -4.61
C ARG A 115 -13.05 -4.69 -6.04
N LEU A 116 -11.81 -4.92 -6.53
CA LEU A 116 -11.39 -4.49 -7.87
C LEU A 116 -12.23 -5.11 -9.00
N GLY A 117 -12.73 -6.34 -8.84
CA GLY A 117 -13.60 -6.96 -9.83
C GLY A 117 -14.88 -6.14 -10.09
N ARG A 118 -15.46 -5.55 -9.05
CA ARG A 118 -16.61 -4.64 -9.19
C ARG A 118 -16.22 -3.32 -9.86
N PHE A 119 -15.06 -2.76 -9.49
CA PHE A 119 -14.56 -1.55 -10.11
C PHE A 119 -14.33 -1.74 -11.61
N ALA A 120 -13.66 -2.81 -12.00
CA ALA A 120 -13.40 -3.15 -13.40
C ALA A 120 -14.69 -3.39 -14.21
N ALA A 121 -15.72 -3.98 -13.58
CA ALA A 121 -17.02 -4.15 -14.22
C ALA A 121 -17.79 -2.83 -14.43
N LEU A 122 -17.61 -1.85 -13.51
CA LEU A 122 -18.23 -0.52 -13.62
C LEU A 122 -17.47 0.41 -14.57
N HIS A 123 -16.17 0.22 -14.69
CA HIS A 123 -15.25 1.07 -15.45
C HIS A 123 -14.30 0.23 -16.31
N PRO A 124 -14.82 -0.48 -17.33
CA PRO A 124 -14.01 -1.36 -18.18
C PRO A 124 -12.96 -0.60 -19.00
N GLU A 125 -13.13 0.72 -19.16
CA GLU A 125 -12.18 1.60 -19.83
C GLU A 125 -10.95 1.98 -18.98
N ILE A 126 -10.99 1.68 -17.65
CA ILE A 126 -9.92 2.02 -16.71
C ILE A 126 -9.07 0.77 -16.39
N GLU A 127 -7.85 0.78 -16.85
CA GLU A 127 -6.84 -0.20 -16.42
C GLU A 127 -6.30 0.19 -15.04
N VAL A 128 -6.38 -0.69 -14.04
CA VAL A 128 -5.90 -0.42 -12.68
C VAL A 128 -4.52 -1.02 -12.48
N ARG A 129 -3.57 -0.20 -12.05
CA ARG A 129 -2.24 -0.60 -11.60
C ARG A 129 -2.12 -0.38 -10.10
N ILE A 130 -1.83 -1.43 -9.33
CA ILE A 130 -1.57 -1.32 -7.89
C ILE A 130 -0.06 -1.29 -7.65
N ALA A 131 0.40 -0.26 -6.94
CA ALA A 131 1.76 -0.15 -6.42
C ALA A 131 1.72 -0.27 -4.89
N THR A 132 2.56 -1.11 -4.32
CA THR A 132 2.67 -1.20 -2.85
C THR A 132 3.65 -0.16 -2.33
N ILE A 133 3.29 0.45 -1.20
CA ILE A 133 4.14 1.38 -0.45
C ILE A 133 4.41 0.78 0.93
N ASP A 134 5.69 0.64 1.26
CA ASP A 134 6.13 0.10 2.54
C ASP A 134 6.89 1.18 3.31
N GLY A 135 6.29 1.65 4.42
CA GLY A 135 6.96 2.45 5.45
C GLY A 135 7.45 3.85 5.03
N ARG A 136 7.13 4.34 3.83
CA ARG A 136 7.46 5.70 3.39
C ARG A 136 6.24 6.45 2.90
N GLU A 137 6.25 7.75 3.05
CA GLU A 137 5.28 8.63 2.42
C GLU A 137 5.47 8.57 0.89
N PRO A 138 4.41 8.29 0.10
CA PRO A 138 4.52 8.26 -1.35
C PRO A 138 4.67 9.68 -1.92
N ASP A 139 5.65 9.88 -2.77
CA ASP A 139 5.71 11.08 -3.62
C ASP A 139 4.89 10.81 -4.89
N LEU A 140 3.63 11.27 -4.89
CA LEU A 140 2.69 10.98 -5.98
C LEU A 140 3.20 11.45 -7.33
N LEU A 141 3.92 12.56 -7.36
CA LEU A 141 4.47 13.11 -8.60
C LEU A 141 5.70 12.33 -9.05
N ARG A 142 6.65 12.11 -8.14
CA ARG A 142 7.89 11.40 -8.41
C ARG A 142 7.65 9.93 -8.74
N ASP A 143 6.73 9.28 -8.01
CA ASP A 143 6.49 7.83 -8.12
C ASP A 143 5.44 7.47 -9.18
N GLY A 144 4.86 8.45 -9.91
CA GLY A 144 3.87 8.23 -10.97
C GLY A 144 2.54 7.69 -10.48
N ILE A 145 2.15 8.10 -9.29
CA ILE A 145 0.95 7.66 -8.60
C ILE A 145 -0.18 8.67 -8.87
N ASP A 146 -1.35 8.19 -9.24
CA ASP A 146 -2.54 9.03 -9.41
C ASP A 146 -3.27 9.23 -8.09
N VAL A 147 -3.44 8.15 -7.32
CA VAL A 147 -4.08 8.13 -6.01
C VAL A 147 -3.26 7.26 -5.06
N ALA A 148 -3.11 7.69 -3.81
CA ALA A 148 -2.53 6.83 -2.79
C ALA A 148 -3.49 6.64 -1.60
N VAL A 149 -3.44 5.44 -1.01
CA VAL A 149 -4.04 5.13 0.28
C VAL A 149 -2.96 5.33 1.34
N VAL A 150 -3.19 6.23 2.27
CA VAL A 150 -2.23 6.58 3.33
C VAL A 150 -2.91 6.54 4.69
N LYS A 151 -2.12 6.42 5.76
CA LYS A 151 -2.63 6.58 7.12
C LYS A 151 -2.48 8.01 7.57
N ARG A 152 -3.51 8.56 8.20
CA ARG A 152 -3.55 9.95 8.70
C ARG A 152 -4.30 10.08 10.01
N PRO A 153 -3.91 11.00 10.88
CA PRO A 153 -4.79 11.44 11.95
C PRO A 153 -6.12 11.97 11.36
N PRO A 154 -7.28 11.60 11.91
CA PRO A 154 -8.59 11.93 11.31
C PRO A 154 -8.78 13.43 11.05
N LYS A 155 -8.36 14.29 12.01
CA LYS A 155 -8.45 15.75 11.87
C LYS A 155 -7.52 16.31 10.79
N ALA A 156 -6.37 15.70 10.55
CA ALA A 156 -5.44 16.11 9.52
C ALA A 156 -5.99 15.80 8.13
N ALA A 157 -6.44 14.55 7.91
CA ALA A 157 -7.06 14.14 6.65
C ALA A 157 -8.29 14.99 6.29
N ALA A 158 -9.14 15.34 7.29
CA ALA A 158 -10.34 16.15 7.04
C ALA A 158 -10.04 17.62 6.69
N ARG A 159 -8.86 18.13 7.04
CA ARG A 159 -8.46 19.53 6.77
C ARG A 159 -7.66 19.70 5.48
N ASN A 160 -7.07 18.63 4.96
CA ASN A 160 -6.29 18.70 3.75
C ASN A 160 -7.22 18.54 2.52
N PRO A 161 -7.33 19.54 1.63
CA PRO A 161 -8.18 19.46 0.44
C PRO A 161 -7.71 18.42 -0.58
N LEU A 162 -6.49 17.91 -0.43
CA LEU A 162 -5.91 16.85 -1.27
C LEU A 162 -6.04 15.47 -0.64
N GLU A 163 -6.74 15.36 0.48
CA GLU A 163 -6.98 14.11 1.18
C GLU A 163 -8.46 13.92 1.49
N MET A 164 -8.87 12.68 1.57
CA MET A 164 -10.22 12.30 1.94
C MET A 164 -10.16 11.12 2.90
N PRO A 165 -10.66 11.27 4.14
CA PRO A 165 -10.81 10.14 5.05
C PRO A 165 -11.67 9.06 4.39
N LEU A 166 -11.20 7.81 4.45
CA LEU A 166 -11.88 6.68 3.81
C LEU A 166 -12.43 5.70 4.84
N LEU A 167 -11.58 5.16 5.71
CA LEU A 167 -11.90 4.09 6.64
C LEU A 167 -11.20 4.25 7.98
N SER A 168 -11.94 4.02 9.06
CA SER A 168 -11.38 3.89 10.41
C SER A 168 -11.06 2.42 10.69
N GLU A 169 -9.96 2.16 11.40
CA GLU A 169 -9.62 0.81 11.85
C GLU A 169 -10.16 0.56 13.27
N VAL A 170 -10.65 -0.64 13.46
CA VAL A 170 -10.98 -1.20 14.81
C VAL A 170 -10.18 -2.48 14.98
N VAL A 171 -9.42 -2.55 16.06
CA VAL A 171 -8.52 -3.66 16.35
C VAL A 171 -9.10 -4.53 17.43
N PHE A 172 -8.99 -5.84 17.27
CA PHE A 172 -9.44 -6.85 18.22
C PHE A 172 -8.72 -8.19 17.95
N PRO A 173 -8.63 -9.08 18.94
CA PRO A 173 -8.08 -10.41 18.74
C PRO A 173 -8.90 -11.23 17.74
N VAL A 174 -8.20 -11.95 16.84
CA VAL A 174 -8.78 -12.89 15.86
C VAL A 174 -7.96 -14.17 15.79
N CYS A 175 -8.61 -15.28 15.49
CA CYS A 175 -7.95 -16.56 15.20
C CYS A 175 -8.81 -17.42 14.29
N SER A 176 -8.22 -18.48 13.73
CA SER A 176 -8.98 -19.53 13.06
C SER A 176 -9.85 -20.31 14.04
N PRO A 177 -11.07 -20.73 13.67
CA PRO A 177 -11.88 -21.66 14.48
C PRO A 177 -11.13 -22.96 14.85
N SER A 178 -10.26 -23.44 13.97
CA SER A 178 -9.47 -24.66 14.17
C SER A 178 -8.55 -24.56 15.39
N LEU A 179 -8.04 -23.36 15.69
CA LEU A 179 -7.17 -23.13 16.85
C LEU A 179 -7.88 -23.42 18.19
N LEU A 180 -9.20 -23.26 18.24
CA LEU A 180 -10.03 -23.46 19.42
C LEU A 180 -10.79 -24.79 19.38
N ASN A 181 -10.36 -25.77 18.56
CA ASN A 181 -11.02 -27.05 18.40
C ASN A 181 -12.53 -26.93 18.10
N GLY A 182 -12.91 -25.94 17.28
CA GLY A 182 -14.29 -25.67 16.88
C GLY A 182 -15.09 -24.79 17.87
N ALA A 183 -14.54 -24.43 19.04
CA ALA A 183 -15.15 -23.41 19.87
C ALA A 183 -15.06 -22.04 19.21
N THR A 184 -16.09 -21.22 19.39
CA THR A 184 -16.14 -19.87 18.78
C THR A 184 -15.62 -18.77 19.70
N THR A 185 -15.44 -19.07 21.00
CA THR A 185 -14.97 -18.09 21.99
C THR A 185 -14.11 -18.74 23.04
N LEU A 186 -13.18 -17.97 23.60
CA LEU A 186 -12.47 -18.28 24.83
C LEU A 186 -13.37 -17.98 26.06
N ARG A 187 -13.21 -18.73 27.15
CA ARG A 187 -13.96 -18.53 28.38
C ARG A 187 -13.63 -17.19 29.06
N ASN A 188 -12.37 -16.79 28.98
CA ASN A 188 -11.88 -15.53 29.51
C ASN A 188 -10.59 -15.10 28.77
N SER A 189 -10.15 -13.87 28.99
CA SER A 189 -8.94 -13.33 28.37
C SER A 189 -7.66 -14.04 28.76
N ALA A 190 -7.58 -14.67 29.91
CA ALA A 190 -6.38 -15.39 30.36
C ALA A 190 -6.10 -16.63 29.48
N GLU A 191 -7.09 -17.18 28.81
CA GLU A 191 -6.88 -18.30 27.90
C GLU A 191 -6.10 -17.92 26.64
N LEU A 192 -6.01 -16.62 26.28
CA LEU A 192 -5.13 -16.12 25.20
C LEU A 192 -3.69 -16.60 25.40
N THR A 193 -3.23 -16.63 26.66
CA THR A 193 -1.85 -16.99 26.98
C THR A 193 -1.54 -18.48 26.84
N LYS A 194 -2.55 -19.32 26.58
CA LYS A 194 -2.36 -20.75 26.26
C LYS A 194 -2.03 -20.97 24.78
N HIS A 195 -2.25 -19.97 23.94
CA HIS A 195 -2.05 -20.03 22.51
C HIS A 195 -0.84 -19.20 22.08
N ALA A 196 -0.28 -19.51 20.92
CA ALA A 196 0.73 -18.67 20.29
C ALA A 196 0.13 -17.30 19.97
N LEU A 197 0.84 -16.22 20.28
CA LEU A 197 0.47 -14.88 19.87
C LEU A 197 1.25 -14.50 18.61
N ILE A 198 0.53 -13.99 17.62
CA ILE A 198 1.08 -13.52 16.37
C ILE A 198 1.28 -12.01 16.49
N GLU A 199 2.54 -11.58 16.48
CA GLU A 199 2.95 -10.18 16.56
C GLU A 199 3.25 -9.64 15.16
N CYS A 200 2.79 -8.43 14.87
CA CYS A 200 3.25 -7.67 13.74
C CYS A 200 4.23 -6.61 14.24
N ASP A 201 5.51 -6.74 13.88
CA ASP A 201 6.54 -5.76 14.23
C ASP A 201 6.31 -4.51 13.39
N ALA A 202 5.56 -3.56 13.93
CA ALA A 202 5.34 -2.29 13.28
C ALA A 202 6.65 -1.49 13.20
N ALA A 203 7.04 -1.10 12.00
CA ALA A 203 8.22 -0.26 11.78
C ALA A 203 8.03 1.16 12.35
N GLU A 204 6.79 1.62 12.54
CA GLU A 204 6.44 2.97 12.97
C GLU A 204 5.91 2.99 14.41
N ALA A 205 6.26 4.04 15.15
CA ALA A 205 5.82 4.24 16.53
C ALA A 205 4.28 4.26 16.68
N GLU A 206 3.58 4.69 15.64
CA GLU A 206 2.13 4.82 15.58
C GLU A 206 1.41 3.46 15.52
N ASP A 207 2.04 2.44 14.96
CA ASP A 207 1.49 1.08 14.92
C ASP A 207 1.76 0.26 16.21
N ARG A 208 2.63 0.76 17.10
CA ARG A 208 2.90 0.09 18.40
C ARG A 208 1.67 -0.02 19.30
N GLU A 209 0.69 0.88 19.12
CA GLU A 209 -0.57 0.81 19.88
C GLU A 209 -1.34 -0.49 19.62
N PHE A 210 -1.03 -1.23 18.55
CA PHE A 210 -1.67 -2.48 18.16
C PHE A 210 -0.82 -3.72 18.42
N GLY A 211 0.33 -3.57 19.10
CA GLY A 211 1.16 -4.70 19.54
C GLY A 211 0.59 -5.40 20.78
N TRP A 212 0.92 -6.68 20.94
CA TRP A 212 0.53 -7.45 22.12
C TRP A 212 1.10 -6.88 23.43
N SER A 213 2.24 -6.21 23.37
CA SER A 213 2.83 -5.46 24.49
C SER A 213 1.88 -4.39 25.05
N THR A 214 1.06 -3.77 24.19
CA THR A 214 0.04 -2.80 24.58
C THR A 214 -1.28 -3.48 24.97
N TRP A 215 -1.63 -4.57 24.29
CA TRP A 215 -2.93 -5.23 24.46
C TRP A 215 -3.00 -6.13 25.70
N LEU A 216 -1.94 -6.88 26.03
CA LEU A 216 -1.94 -7.75 27.22
C LEU A 216 -2.21 -6.96 28.51
N PRO A 217 -1.57 -5.80 28.76
CA PRO A 217 -1.92 -4.97 29.93
C PRO A 217 -3.39 -4.52 29.94
N ARG A 218 -3.95 -4.12 28.80
CA ARG A 218 -5.37 -3.74 28.67
C ARG A 218 -6.34 -4.86 29.01
N LEU A 219 -5.91 -6.11 28.83
CA LEU A 219 -6.68 -7.31 29.15
C LEU A 219 -6.44 -7.82 30.59
N GLY A 220 -5.65 -7.09 31.38
CA GLY A 220 -5.26 -7.53 32.75
C GLY A 220 -4.18 -8.62 32.74
N LEU A 221 -3.44 -8.79 31.63
CA LEU A 221 -2.48 -9.87 31.43
C LEU A 221 -1.03 -9.33 31.31
N GLY A 222 -0.73 -8.19 31.88
CA GLY A 222 0.56 -7.50 31.72
C GLY A 222 1.81 -8.29 32.14
N ALA A 223 1.66 -9.27 33.04
CA ALA A 223 2.76 -10.15 33.46
C ALA A 223 2.77 -11.51 32.71
N ALA A 224 1.83 -11.72 31.77
CA ALA A 224 1.72 -12.99 31.10
C ALA A 224 2.78 -13.15 30.03
N SER A 225 3.42 -14.32 29.99
CA SER A 225 4.34 -14.72 28.94
C SER A 225 3.69 -15.85 28.14
N PRO A 226 3.17 -15.59 26.93
CA PRO A 226 2.59 -16.64 26.10
C PRO A 226 3.65 -17.67 25.70
N PRO A 227 3.27 -18.93 25.46
CA PRO A 227 4.22 -20.03 25.23
C PRO A 227 5.03 -19.88 23.94
N ARG A 228 4.51 -19.13 22.96
CA ARG A 228 5.15 -18.88 21.67
C ARG A 228 4.76 -17.52 21.15
N HIS A 229 5.73 -16.86 20.49
CA HIS A 229 5.49 -15.67 19.67
C HIS A 229 5.91 -15.98 18.24
N LEU A 230 5.00 -15.68 17.31
CA LEU A 230 5.33 -15.61 15.89
C LEU A 230 5.39 -14.14 15.52
N ARG A 231 6.51 -13.71 14.95
CA ARG A 231 6.75 -12.28 14.61
C ARG A 231 6.85 -12.10 13.11
N PHE A 232 6.14 -11.13 12.61
CA PHE A 232 6.10 -10.76 11.20
C PHE A 232 6.38 -9.28 11.06
N SER A 233 7.17 -8.90 10.05
CA SER A 233 7.44 -7.49 9.74
C SER A 233 6.24 -6.76 9.13
N GLN A 234 5.25 -7.50 8.62
CA GLN A 234 4.09 -6.96 7.93
C GLN A 234 2.78 -7.61 8.40
N PHE A 235 1.68 -6.83 8.36
CA PHE A 235 0.37 -7.27 8.80
C PHE A 235 -0.22 -8.39 7.90
N GLY A 236 0.00 -8.34 6.60
CA GLY A 236 -0.55 -9.34 5.67
C GLY A 236 -0.16 -10.78 6.01
N PRO A 237 1.14 -11.11 6.09
CA PRO A 237 1.62 -12.42 6.52
C PRO A 237 1.18 -12.81 7.95
N ALA A 238 1.13 -11.84 8.87
CA ALA A 238 0.64 -12.08 10.23
C ALA A 238 -0.83 -12.53 10.23
N LEU A 239 -1.66 -11.90 9.40
CA LEU A 239 -3.07 -12.26 9.25
C LEU A 239 -3.23 -13.63 8.58
N SER A 240 -2.45 -13.92 7.53
CA SER A 240 -2.45 -15.26 6.90
C SER A 240 -2.12 -16.35 7.91
N ALA A 241 -1.11 -16.16 8.76
CA ALA A 241 -0.77 -17.09 9.82
C ALA A 241 -1.92 -17.34 10.81
N ALA A 242 -2.72 -16.30 11.12
CA ALA A 242 -3.90 -16.45 11.98
C ALA A 242 -5.01 -17.23 11.26
N VAL A 243 -5.23 -17.03 9.97
CA VAL A 243 -6.18 -17.80 9.13
C VAL A 243 -5.80 -19.27 9.10
N ASP A 244 -4.51 -19.57 8.98
CA ASP A 244 -3.96 -20.92 8.97
C ASP A 244 -3.93 -21.60 10.37
N GLY A 245 -4.43 -20.92 11.41
CA GLY A 245 -4.56 -21.48 12.76
C GLY A 245 -3.25 -21.55 13.54
N LEU A 246 -2.21 -20.79 13.16
CA LEU A 246 -0.91 -20.81 13.83
C LEU A 246 -0.91 -20.06 15.16
N GLY A 247 -1.94 -19.24 15.44
CA GLY A 247 -2.05 -18.48 16.68
C GLY A 247 -3.15 -17.43 16.65
N ILE A 248 -3.13 -16.55 17.63
CA ILE A 248 -4.06 -15.44 17.79
C ILE A 248 -3.35 -14.15 17.35
N ALA A 249 -3.92 -13.45 16.41
CA ALA A 249 -3.43 -12.15 15.92
C ALA A 249 -4.33 -11.00 16.40
N LEU A 250 -3.82 -9.78 16.32
CA LEU A 250 -4.62 -8.57 16.42
C LEU A 250 -5.15 -8.24 14.99
N GLY A 251 -6.40 -8.62 14.77
CA GLY A 251 -7.10 -8.30 13.50
C GLY A 251 -7.49 -6.84 13.45
N ARG A 252 -7.54 -6.29 12.23
CA ARG A 252 -7.89 -4.88 11.96
C ARG A 252 -9.07 -4.83 10.98
N SER A 253 -10.28 -4.53 11.49
CA SER A 253 -11.41 -4.21 10.63
C SER A 253 -11.15 -2.86 9.94
N PRO A 254 -11.40 -2.68 8.62
CA PRO A 254 -12.18 -3.58 7.77
C PRO A 254 -11.37 -4.68 7.03
N MET A 255 -10.07 -4.79 7.24
CA MET A 255 -9.23 -5.75 6.49
C MET A 255 -9.55 -7.22 6.83
N VAL A 256 -10.00 -7.51 8.05
CA VAL A 256 -10.35 -8.87 8.48
C VAL A 256 -11.81 -9.25 8.23
N ASP A 257 -12.65 -8.30 7.79
CA ASP A 257 -14.10 -8.50 7.75
C ASP A 257 -14.53 -9.60 6.77
N ALA A 258 -13.86 -9.71 5.64
CA ALA A 258 -14.11 -10.78 4.66
C ALA A 258 -13.82 -12.18 5.24
N GLU A 259 -12.72 -12.31 6.02
CA GLU A 259 -12.33 -13.55 6.66
C GLU A 259 -13.27 -13.94 7.81
N LEU A 260 -13.76 -12.95 8.56
CA LEU A 260 -14.78 -13.14 9.57
C LEU A 260 -16.13 -13.55 8.95
N ALA A 261 -16.55 -12.90 7.88
CA ALA A 261 -17.79 -13.22 7.16
C ALA A 261 -17.75 -14.62 6.53
N ALA A 262 -16.58 -15.03 6.04
CA ALA A 262 -16.36 -16.37 5.48
C ALA A 262 -16.18 -17.45 6.56
N GLY A 263 -16.14 -17.09 7.86
CA GLY A 263 -15.91 -18.02 8.96
C GLY A 263 -14.48 -18.58 9.03
N ARG A 264 -13.52 -18.06 8.26
CA ARG A 264 -12.11 -18.47 8.34
C ARG A 264 -11.41 -17.87 9.56
N LEU A 265 -11.90 -16.73 10.02
CA LEU A 265 -11.51 -16.14 11.30
C LEU A 265 -12.73 -15.98 12.18
N ILE A 266 -12.48 -15.99 13.49
CA ILE A 266 -13.45 -15.67 14.55
C ILE A 266 -12.85 -14.65 15.51
N ARG A 267 -13.71 -13.97 16.26
CA ARG A 267 -13.31 -13.12 17.41
C ARG A 267 -13.37 -13.96 18.67
N PRO A 268 -12.24 -14.44 19.20
CA PRO A 268 -12.23 -15.35 20.35
C PRO A 268 -12.65 -14.68 21.66
N LEU A 269 -12.72 -13.35 21.71
CA LEU A 269 -13.15 -12.57 22.87
C LEU A 269 -14.42 -11.76 22.56
N PRO A 270 -15.19 -11.35 23.61
CA PRO A 270 -16.41 -10.56 23.45
C PRO A 270 -16.21 -9.29 22.61
N LYS A 271 -17.22 -8.86 21.86
CA LYS A 271 -17.17 -7.69 20.96
C LYS A 271 -16.69 -6.39 21.62
N ARG A 272 -16.92 -6.23 22.92
CA ARG A 272 -16.42 -5.08 23.71
C ARG A 272 -14.89 -5.02 23.81
N VAL A 273 -14.21 -6.14 23.56
CA VAL A 273 -12.74 -6.19 23.51
C VAL A 273 -12.32 -5.74 22.10
N ALA A 274 -12.27 -4.44 21.95
CA ALA A 274 -11.86 -3.77 20.71
C ALA A 274 -11.31 -2.39 21.04
N ALA A 275 -10.44 -1.86 20.19
CA ALA A 275 -9.89 -0.51 20.29
C ALA A 275 -9.94 0.15 18.90
N LYS A 276 -10.29 1.44 18.88
CA LYS A 276 -10.16 2.24 17.66
C LYS A 276 -8.70 2.62 17.45
N ALA A 277 -8.28 2.60 16.19
CA ALA A 277 -7.01 3.17 15.78
C ALA A 277 -6.99 4.69 15.96
N SER A 278 -5.83 5.23 16.25
CA SER A 278 -5.59 6.68 16.29
C SER A 278 -5.60 7.33 14.91
N GLN A 279 -5.34 6.52 13.87
CA GLN A 279 -5.30 6.94 12.48
C GLN A 279 -6.45 6.32 11.66
N VAL A 280 -6.71 6.95 10.51
CA VAL A 280 -7.66 6.47 9.49
C VAL A 280 -6.92 6.24 8.19
N PHE A 281 -7.40 5.33 7.36
CA PHE A 281 -7.03 5.32 5.97
C PHE A 281 -7.66 6.51 5.26
N ALA A 282 -6.86 7.20 4.47
CA ALA A 282 -7.29 8.32 3.64
C ALA A 282 -6.81 8.10 2.20
N LEU A 283 -7.62 8.55 1.23
CA LEU A 283 -7.16 8.72 -0.13
C LEU A 283 -6.46 10.08 -0.26
N THR A 284 -5.36 10.12 -0.97
CA THR A 284 -4.66 11.36 -1.33
C THR A 284 -4.36 11.38 -2.82
N TRP A 285 -4.35 12.58 -3.42
CA TRP A 285 -4.09 12.84 -4.84
C TRP A 285 -3.21 14.07 -5.01
N ARG A 286 -2.61 14.23 -6.20
CA ARG A 286 -1.57 15.22 -6.49
C ARG A 286 -1.99 16.67 -6.30
N ASP A 287 -3.18 17.03 -6.81
CA ASP A 287 -3.69 18.41 -6.78
C ASP A 287 -5.23 18.42 -6.93
N ALA A 288 -5.83 19.55 -6.61
CA ALA A 288 -7.29 19.71 -6.64
C ALA A 288 -7.88 19.66 -8.07
N ARG A 289 -7.08 19.88 -9.12
CA ARG A 289 -7.52 19.78 -10.51
C ARG A 289 -7.62 18.31 -10.94
N SER A 290 -6.66 17.48 -10.53
CA SER A 290 -6.66 16.04 -10.82
C SER A 290 -7.98 15.37 -10.48
N VAL A 291 -8.63 15.74 -9.37
CA VAL A 291 -9.91 15.16 -8.97
C VAL A 291 -11.09 15.67 -9.80
N ARG A 292 -11.03 16.91 -10.30
CA ARG A 292 -12.11 17.49 -11.11
C ARG A 292 -12.03 17.07 -12.56
N ASP A 293 -10.82 17.02 -13.08
CA ASP A 293 -10.57 16.90 -14.52
C ASP A 293 -10.21 15.47 -14.93
N ASP A 294 -9.76 14.62 -14.00
CA ASP A 294 -9.44 13.21 -14.25
C ASP A 294 -10.58 12.30 -13.83
N GLN A 295 -11.35 11.84 -14.81
CA GLN A 295 -12.49 10.96 -14.59
C GLN A 295 -12.12 9.63 -13.92
N ARG A 296 -10.89 9.14 -14.11
CA ARG A 296 -10.40 7.89 -13.49
C ARG A 296 -10.27 8.06 -11.98
N ILE A 297 -9.67 9.17 -11.53
CA ILE A 297 -9.52 9.50 -10.11
C ILE A 297 -10.89 9.73 -9.46
N ALA A 298 -11.78 10.45 -10.16
CA ALA A 298 -13.13 10.70 -9.69
C ALA A 298 -13.93 9.40 -9.52
N ALA A 299 -13.86 8.50 -10.53
CA ALA A 299 -14.52 7.19 -10.49
C ALA A 299 -14.01 6.31 -9.33
N PHE A 300 -12.70 6.24 -9.15
CA PHE A 300 -12.11 5.45 -8.07
C PHE A 300 -12.45 6.01 -6.69
N ARG A 301 -12.43 7.34 -6.53
CA ARG A 301 -12.84 8.01 -5.30
C ARG A 301 -14.27 7.67 -4.93
N GLU A 302 -15.19 7.78 -5.88
CA GLU A 302 -16.61 7.50 -5.67
C GLU A 302 -16.84 6.03 -5.33
N PHE A 303 -16.24 5.13 -6.09
CA PHE A 303 -16.26 3.69 -5.83
C PHE A 303 -15.74 3.35 -4.42
N SER A 304 -14.60 3.92 -4.03
CA SER A 304 -14.00 3.66 -2.72
C SER A 304 -14.88 4.12 -1.57
N LEU A 305 -15.58 5.25 -1.72
CA LEU A 305 -16.56 5.73 -0.73
C LEU A 305 -17.78 4.81 -0.62
N ASP A 306 -18.32 4.34 -1.75
CA ASP A 306 -19.45 3.43 -1.75
C ASP A 306 -19.11 2.10 -1.07
N GLU A 307 -17.92 1.56 -1.32
CA GLU A 307 -17.41 0.35 -0.66
C GLU A 307 -17.16 0.55 0.84
N ALA A 308 -16.63 1.70 1.23
CA ALA A 308 -16.40 2.04 2.64
C ALA A 308 -17.72 2.15 3.41
N CYS A 309 -18.74 2.81 2.84
CA CYS A 309 -20.07 2.89 3.43
C CYS A 309 -20.73 1.51 3.58
N GLY A 310 -20.53 0.60 2.63
CA GLY A 310 -21.01 -0.78 2.70
C GLY A 310 -20.39 -1.56 3.87
N CYS A 311 -19.11 -1.36 4.14
CA CYS A 311 -18.43 -1.97 5.29
C CYS A 311 -18.97 -1.46 6.63
N GLU A 312 -19.26 -0.16 6.77
CA GLU A 312 -19.80 0.41 8.00
C GLU A 312 -21.19 -0.13 8.34
N LEU A 313 -22.01 -0.41 7.34
CA LEU A 313 -23.34 -0.99 7.54
C LEU A 313 -23.30 -2.46 7.97
N ALA A 314 -22.32 -3.23 7.50
CA ALA A 314 -22.13 -4.64 7.84
C ALA A 314 -21.53 -4.85 9.24
N ALA A 315 -20.67 -3.92 9.70
CA ALA A 315 -19.98 -4.01 11.00
C ALA A 315 -20.79 -3.44 12.18
N GLY A 316 -21.94 -2.81 11.94
CA GLY A 316 -22.66 -1.98 12.92
C GLY A 316 -22.04 -0.57 12.98
N PRO A 317 -22.68 0.41 13.65
CA PRO A 317 -22.25 1.80 13.57
C PRO A 317 -20.80 1.94 14.06
N CYS A 318 -19.89 2.08 13.14
CA CYS A 318 -18.53 2.47 13.41
C CYS A 318 -18.60 3.91 13.93
N GLY A 319 -18.34 4.08 15.23
CA GLY A 319 -18.63 5.27 16.03
C GLY A 319 -17.95 6.57 15.59
N MET A 320 -18.27 7.07 14.42
CA MET A 320 -18.16 8.50 14.14
C MET A 320 -19.41 9.17 14.70
N PRO A 321 -19.28 10.15 15.60
CA PRO A 321 -20.43 10.87 16.11
C PRO A 321 -21.19 11.54 14.96
N ALA A 322 -22.51 11.43 14.98
CA ALA A 322 -23.39 11.98 13.94
C ALA A 322 -23.25 13.52 13.78
N SER A 323 -22.63 14.20 14.73
CA SER A 323 -22.39 15.64 14.74
C SER A 323 -21.19 16.11 13.89
N GLU A 324 -20.32 15.21 13.42
CA GLU A 324 -19.17 15.56 12.55
C GLU A 324 -19.38 15.22 11.06
N ARG A 325 -20.54 14.69 10.72
CA ARG A 325 -20.92 14.54 9.32
C ARG A 325 -21.33 15.92 8.82
N ASP A 326 -20.45 16.58 8.07
CA ASP A 326 -20.78 17.83 7.43
C ASP A 326 -22.09 17.66 6.62
N ALA A 327 -23.14 18.35 7.07
CA ALA A 327 -24.47 18.27 6.45
C ALA A 327 -24.44 18.57 4.94
N ARG A 328 -23.43 19.32 4.45
CA ARG A 328 -23.20 19.58 3.03
C ARG A 328 -22.71 18.33 2.28
N THR A 329 -21.85 17.51 2.87
CA THR A 329 -21.36 16.26 2.27
C THR A 329 -22.49 15.22 2.22
N GLN A 330 -23.34 15.15 3.25
CA GLN A 330 -24.53 14.30 3.27
C GLN A 330 -25.59 14.74 2.26
N LEU A 331 -25.85 16.03 2.14
CA LEU A 331 -26.83 16.56 1.17
C LEU A 331 -26.35 16.37 -0.28
N ALA A 332 -25.05 16.60 -0.56
CA ALA A 332 -24.46 16.35 -1.87
C ALA A 332 -24.49 14.84 -2.22
N TRP A 333 -24.24 13.97 -1.25
CA TRP A 333 -24.30 12.51 -1.42
C TRP A 333 -25.74 12.00 -1.63
N MET A 334 -26.70 12.50 -0.84
CA MET A 334 -28.13 12.16 -1.01
C MET A 334 -28.69 12.65 -2.33
N ALA A 335 -28.32 13.85 -2.78
CA ALA A 335 -28.73 14.40 -4.08
C ALA A 335 -28.15 13.58 -5.25
N GLY A 336 -26.85 13.17 -5.17
CA GLY A 336 -26.22 12.30 -6.15
C GLY A 336 -26.88 10.91 -6.25
N ARG A 337 -27.29 10.33 -5.12
CA ARG A 337 -28.00 9.03 -5.06
C ARG A 337 -29.41 9.09 -5.66
N ALA A 338 -30.14 10.17 -5.43
CA ALA A 338 -31.46 10.38 -6.00
C ALA A 338 -31.40 10.54 -7.53
N THR A 339 -30.40 11.27 -8.04
CA THR A 339 -30.15 11.47 -9.47
C THR A 339 -29.76 10.17 -10.16
N ARG A 340 -28.87 9.36 -9.55
CA ARG A 340 -28.45 8.06 -10.10
C ARG A 340 -29.57 7.02 -10.11
N ARG A 341 -30.42 6.94 -9.08
CA ARG A 341 -31.63 6.08 -9.11
C ARG A 341 -32.58 6.46 -10.23
N ARG A 342 -32.72 7.75 -10.53
CA ARG A 342 -33.54 8.23 -11.65
C ARG A 342 -32.91 7.90 -13.01
N MET A 343 -31.59 8.03 -13.16
CA MET A 343 -30.86 7.64 -14.38
C MET A 343 -30.85 6.12 -14.61
N ALA A 344 -30.62 5.32 -13.59
CA ALA A 344 -30.68 3.86 -13.70
C ALA A 344 -32.10 3.36 -14.01
N ALA A 345 -33.15 4.00 -13.45
CA ALA A 345 -34.53 3.71 -13.78
C ALA A 345 -34.91 4.14 -15.21
N ALA A 346 -34.38 5.27 -15.69
CA ALA A 346 -34.57 5.72 -17.06
C ALA A 346 -33.90 4.80 -18.09
N MET A 347 -32.66 4.35 -17.81
CA MET A 347 -31.95 3.41 -18.69
C MET A 347 -32.59 2.02 -18.73
N SER A 348 -33.12 1.52 -17.60
CA SER A 348 -33.87 0.25 -17.57
C SER A 348 -35.24 0.32 -18.23
N GLY A 349 -35.87 1.51 -18.27
CA GLY A 349 -37.11 1.78 -19.01
C GLY A 349 -36.86 1.79 -20.52
N SER A 350 -35.79 2.44 -21.00
CA SER A 350 -35.45 2.50 -22.41
C SER A 350 -35.02 1.14 -22.99
N ALA A 351 -34.33 0.31 -22.20
CA ALA A 351 -33.93 -1.04 -22.62
C ALA A 351 -35.15 -2.02 -22.76
N ARG A 352 -36.22 -1.78 -21.99
CA ARG A 352 -37.49 -2.58 -22.14
C ARG A 352 -38.33 -2.15 -23.33
N GLN A 353 -38.19 -0.91 -23.78
CA GLN A 353 -38.93 -0.40 -24.94
C GLN A 353 -38.29 -0.84 -26.27
N LEU A 354 -36.95 -0.95 -26.31
CA LEU A 354 -36.20 -1.47 -27.46
C LEU A 354 -36.24 -3.01 -27.63
N ALA A 355 -36.73 -3.73 -26.64
CA ALA A 355 -36.92 -5.18 -26.70
C ALA A 355 -38.40 -5.59 -27.03
N ALA A 356 -39.27 -4.60 -27.24
CA ALA A 356 -40.66 -4.80 -27.54
C ALA A 356 -41.06 -4.30 -28.96
N GLU A 357 -40.13 -3.74 -29.73
CA GLU A 357 -40.18 -3.47 -31.17
C GLU A 357 -39.29 -4.49 -31.93
#